data_13b70dc5e08308d627345743f7e576f0
#
_entry.id   13b70dc5e08308d627345743f7e576f0
#
_cell.length_a   1.000
_cell.length_b   1.000
_cell.length_c   1.000
_cell.angle_alpha   90.00
_cell.angle_beta   90.00
_cell.angle_gamma   90.00
#
_symmetry.space_group_name_H-M   'P 1'
#
loop_
_entity.id
_entity.type
_entity.pdbx_description
1 polymer ?
#
loop_
_entity_poly.entity_id
_entity_poly.type
_entity_poly.pdbx_seq_one_letter_code
_entity_poly.pdbx_strand_id
1 'polypeptide(L)'
;MNIYQKTIATACLCLAALSIQAQTQVIAHRGYWKAEGSAQNSLASLRKAAEAKVYGSEFDVQMTADGIVVVNHDNTIGSTTISRATYEQIKESKLKNGETLPTLQAYLEEGRKLKDLQLILEIKKNKNKEHEDQAVKTIVKMVKDMGMEKQTEYISFSLNVCEQLVKATNGASEIFYINGDLSPQEAKAKGFTGIDYNFKVFDQHPEWVEEAHRCGLKVNAWATNKEEDLKRMRDLG
;
A
#
# COMPACT_ATOMS: atom_id res chain seq x y z
N MET A 1 53.96 -7.88 -53.64
CA MET A 1 53.86 -8.50 -52.31
C MET A 1 53.07 -7.58 -51.43
N ASN A 2 51.74 -7.80 -51.29
CA ASN A 2 50.81 -6.88 -50.63
C ASN A 2 50.60 -7.34 -49.21
N ILE A 3 50.94 -6.49 -48.28
CA ILE A 3 50.65 -6.68 -46.85
C ILE A 3 49.36 -5.92 -46.53
N TYR A 4 48.28 -6.67 -46.29
CA TYR A 4 47.01 -6.09 -45.79
C TYR A 4 47.16 -5.80 -44.31
N GLN A 5 47.17 -4.54 -43.92
CA GLN A 5 46.95 -4.11 -42.54
C GLN A 5 45.47 -4.18 -42.23
N LYS A 6 45.06 -5.09 -41.35
CA LYS A 6 43.74 -5.13 -40.77
C LYS A 6 43.70 -4.16 -39.58
N THR A 7 43.04 -3.03 -39.74
CA THR A 7 42.73 -2.11 -38.64
C THR A 7 41.50 -2.63 -37.91
N ILE A 8 41.70 -3.11 -36.69
CA ILE A 8 40.60 -3.49 -35.80
C ILE A 8 40.12 -2.21 -35.15
N ALA A 9 38.95 -1.73 -35.56
CA ALA A 9 38.25 -0.64 -34.88
C ALA A 9 37.55 -1.22 -33.63
N THR A 10 38.14 -0.96 -32.47
CA THR A 10 37.50 -1.27 -31.18
C THR A 10 36.41 -0.22 -30.94
N ALA A 11 35.18 -0.59 -31.20
CA ALA A 11 34.04 0.22 -30.82
C ALA A 11 33.84 0.12 -29.29
N CYS A 12 34.27 1.11 -28.55
CA CYS A 12 33.85 1.31 -27.15
C CYS A 12 32.37 1.65 -27.13
N LEU A 13 31.50 0.68 -26.87
CA LEU A 13 30.13 0.94 -26.46
C LEU A 13 30.18 1.51 -25.04
N CYS A 14 30.15 2.82 -24.92
CA CYS A 14 29.78 3.48 -23.68
C CYS A 14 28.29 3.21 -23.45
N LEU A 15 27.97 2.19 -22.68
CA LEU A 15 26.65 2.07 -22.04
C LEU A 15 26.52 3.23 -21.05
N ALA A 16 25.95 4.34 -21.52
CA ALA A 16 25.40 5.33 -20.61
C ALA A 16 24.26 4.65 -19.85
N ALA A 17 24.54 4.24 -18.62
CA ALA A 17 23.51 3.89 -17.69
C ALA A 17 22.67 5.17 -17.46
N LEU A 18 21.57 5.29 -18.21
CA LEU A 18 20.52 6.24 -17.86
C LEU A 18 20.00 5.78 -16.51
N SER A 19 20.49 6.39 -15.45
CA SER A 19 19.85 6.31 -14.15
C SER A 19 18.46 6.94 -14.35
N ILE A 20 17.46 6.08 -14.60
CA ILE A 20 16.06 6.48 -14.47
C ILE A 20 15.90 6.71 -12.97
N GLN A 21 16.07 7.96 -12.57
CA GLN A 21 15.78 8.36 -11.22
C GLN A 21 14.27 8.15 -11.06
N ALA A 22 13.90 7.13 -10.29
CA ALA A 22 12.50 6.83 -10.02
C ALA A 22 11.87 8.08 -9.41
N GLN A 23 10.83 8.60 -10.04
CA GLN A 23 10.12 9.75 -9.52
C GLN A 23 9.43 9.36 -8.23
N THR A 24 9.72 10.03 -7.12
CA THR A 24 9.04 9.84 -5.84
C THR A 24 7.54 10.05 -6.01
N GLN A 25 6.77 9.08 -5.62
CA GLN A 25 5.31 9.07 -5.72
C GLN A 25 4.70 9.43 -4.37
N VAL A 26 3.53 10.06 -4.38
CA VAL A 26 2.81 10.49 -3.18
C VAL A 26 1.56 9.64 -3.01
N ILE A 27 1.38 9.07 -1.82
CA ILE A 27 0.18 8.34 -1.42
C ILE A 27 -0.58 9.18 -0.39
N ALA A 28 -1.88 9.37 -0.62
CA ALA A 28 -2.76 10.06 0.31
C ALA A 28 -3.19 9.11 1.45
N HIS A 29 -2.61 9.27 2.64
CA HIS A 29 -2.89 8.47 3.82
C HIS A 29 -4.33 8.67 4.30
N ARG A 30 -5.13 7.61 4.27
CA ARG A 30 -6.60 7.59 4.52
C ARG A 30 -7.38 8.49 3.54
N GLY A 31 -6.88 8.58 2.30
CA GLY A 31 -7.35 9.52 1.30
C GLY A 31 -6.93 10.97 1.56
N TYR A 32 -7.34 11.89 0.70
CA TYR A 32 -7.09 13.33 0.94
C TYR A 32 -8.17 13.90 1.88
N TRP A 33 -8.17 13.41 3.11
CA TRP A 33 -9.19 13.67 4.11
C TRP A 33 -9.17 15.08 4.71
N LYS A 34 -8.07 15.84 4.55
CA LYS A 34 -7.97 17.24 4.97
C LYS A 34 -8.67 18.20 4.01
N ALA A 35 -9.07 17.73 2.82
CA ALA A 35 -9.86 18.53 1.90
C ALA A 35 -11.26 18.81 2.47
N GLU A 36 -11.83 19.95 2.11
CA GLU A 36 -13.18 20.35 2.53
C GLU A 36 -14.22 19.28 2.13
N GLY A 37 -15.15 18.98 3.02
CA GLY A 37 -16.18 17.95 2.83
C GLY A 37 -15.69 16.51 2.95
N SER A 38 -14.40 16.30 3.28
CA SER A 38 -13.80 14.97 3.42
C SER A 38 -13.64 14.51 4.87
N ALA A 39 -13.51 13.21 5.06
CA ALA A 39 -13.08 12.59 6.31
C ALA A 39 -12.12 11.44 6.02
N GLN A 40 -11.35 11.00 7.03
CA GLN A 40 -10.49 9.82 6.89
C GLN A 40 -11.32 8.62 6.42
N ASN A 41 -10.81 7.87 5.45
CA ASN A 41 -11.44 6.64 4.95
C ASN A 41 -12.85 6.85 4.32
N SER A 42 -13.21 8.09 3.95
CA SER A 42 -14.47 8.38 3.27
C SER A 42 -14.37 8.23 1.75
N LEU A 43 -15.49 8.05 1.07
CA LEU A 43 -15.52 8.08 -0.40
C LEU A 43 -15.14 9.47 -0.95
N ALA A 44 -15.48 10.53 -0.20
CA ALA A 44 -15.05 11.89 -0.54
C ALA A 44 -13.51 12.00 -0.52
N SER A 45 -12.83 11.46 0.50
CA SER A 45 -11.36 11.54 0.59
C SER A 45 -10.67 10.75 -0.52
N LEU A 46 -11.26 9.64 -0.96
CA LEU A 46 -10.79 8.87 -2.11
C LEU A 46 -10.89 9.70 -3.40
N ARG A 47 -12.05 10.32 -3.67
CA ARG A 47 -12.23 11.19 -4.84
C ARG A 47 -11.27 12.39 -4.82
N LYS A 48 -11.10 13.01 -3.66
CA LYS A 48 -10.17 14.13 -3.49
C LYS A 48 -8.71 13.75 -3.71
N ALA A 49 -8.30 12.52 -3.38
CA ALA A 49 -6.98 12.00 -3.71
C ALA A 49 -6.78 11.92 -5.24
N ALA A 50 -7.78 11.42 -5.96
CA ALA A 50 -7.75 11.38 -7.43
C ALA A 50 -7.71 12.78 -8.06
N GLU A 51 -8.52 13.73 -7.56
CA GLU A 51 -8.50 15.12 -8.01
C GLU A 51 -7.12 15.78 -7.80
N ALA A 52 -6.42 15.43 -6.71
CA ALA A 52 -5.06 15.90 -6.41
C ALA A 52 -3.99 15.22 -7.28
N LYS A 53 -4.36 14.22 -8.10
CA LYS A 53 -3.46 13.48 -9.00
C LYS A 53 -2.26 12.86 -8.28
N VAL A 54 -2.46 12.39 -7.05
CA VAL A 54 -1.45 11.59 -6.35
C VAL A 54 -1.40 10.18 -6.93
N TYR A 55 -0.31 9.45 -6.68
CA TYR A 55 -0.14 8.06 -7.13
C TYR A 55 -1.23 7.14 -6.60
N GLY A 56 -1.52 7.25 -5.30
CA GLY A 56 -2.46 6.36 -4.66
C GLY A 56 -3.19 6.95 -3.47
N SER A 57 -4.25 6.28 -3.09
CA SER A 57 -5.03 6.54 -1.87
C SER A 57 -4.93 5.33 -0.97
N GLU A 58 -4.33 5.51 0.19
CA GLU A 58 -4.32 4.49 1.22
C GLU A 58 -5.62 4.54 2.02
N PHE A 59 -6.09 3.38 2.46
CA PHE A 59 -7.29 3.22 3.29
C PHE A 59 -7.25 1.92 4.10
N ASP A 60 -7.88 1.97 5.26
CA ASP A 60 -7.86 0.91 6.25
C ASP A 60 -9.11 0.05 6.20
N VAL A 61 -8.97 -1.27 6.27
CA VAL A 61 -10.13 -2.17 6.31
C VAL A 61 -10.12 -3.09 7.52
N GLN A 62 -11.31 -3.39 7.99
CA GLN A 62 -11.57 -4.34 9.07
C GLN A 62 -12.78 -5.20 8.75
N MET A 63 -12.80 -6.43 9.23
CA MET A 63 -13.91 -7.35 9.03
C MET A 63 -14.77 -7.43 10.29
N THR A 64 -16.08 -7.38 10.12
CA THR A 64 -17.09 -7.58 11.17
C THR A 64 -17.18 -9.05 11.58
N ALA A 65 -17.91 -9.34 12.67
CA ALA A 65 -18.11 -10.70 13.14
C ALA A 65 -18.87 -11.60 12.14
N ASP A 66 -19.73 -10.99 11.30
CA ASP A 66 -20.49 -11.66 10.25
C ASP A 66 -19.81 -11.62 8.87
N GLY A 67 -18.52 -11.24 8.82
CA GLY A 67 -17.68 -11.35 7.62
C GLY A 67 -17.80 -10.21 6.62
N ILE A 68 -18.48 -9.12 6.94
CA ILE A 68 -18.53 -7.92 6.09
C ILE A 68 -17.29 -7.07 6.34
N VAL A 69 -16.60 -6.66 5.27
CA VAL A 69 -15.43 -5.80 5.36
C VAL A 69 -15.84 -4.34 5.24
N VAL A 70 -15.46 -3.54 6.22
CA VAL A 70 -15.76 -2.09 6.31
C VAL A 70 -14.47 -1.28 6.28
N VAL A 71 -14.56 -0.01 5.86
CA VAL A 71 -13.41 0.89 5.74
C VAL A 71 -13.35 1.79 6.96
N ASN A 72 -12.44 1.48 7.89
CA ASN A 72 -12.24 2.22 9.14
C ASN A 72 -10.86 1.95 9.74
N HIS A 73 -10.17 3.00 10.21
CA HIS A 73 -8.85 2.85 10.82
C HIS A 73 -8.90 2.21 12.22
N ASP A 74 -9.75 2.73 13.10
CA ASP A 74 -9.78 2.31 14.48
C ASP A 74 -10.51 0.98 14.64
N ASN A 75 -10.10 0.17 15.61
CA ASN A 75 -10.74 -1.12 15.91
C ASN A 75 -12.20 -0.97 16.38
N THR A 76 -12.61 0.27 16.63
CA THR A 76 -13.95 0.62 17.06
C THR A 76 -14.55 1.68 16.14
N ILE A 77 -15.87 1.69 16.07
CA ILE A 77 -16.65 2.81 15.57
C ILE A 77 -17.61 3.25 16.69
N GLY A 78 -17.47 4.51 17.16
CA GLY A 78 -18.06 4.90 18.42
C GLY A 78 -17.53 4.01 19.56
N SER A 79 -18.43 3.40 20.33
CA SER A 79 -18.09 2.45 21.41
C SER A 79 -18.05 0.98 20.96
N THR A 80 -18.36 0.69 19.70
CA THR A 80 -18.56 -0.66 19.20
C THR A 80 -17.29 -1.22 18.58
N THR A 81 -16.81 -2.39 19.05
CA THR A 81 -15.66 -3.10 18.44
C THR A 81 -16.11 -3.79 17.15
N ILE A 82 -15.51 -3.39 16.02
CA ILE A 82 -15.91 -3.85 14.68
C ILE A 82 -15.85 -5.37 14.55
N SER A 83 -14.75 -6.00 14.97
CA SER A 83 -14.57 -7.45 14.84
C SER A 83 -15.49 -8.30 15.73
N ARG A 84 -16.27 -7.67 16.62
CA ARG A 84 -17.25 -8.33 17.50
C ARG A 84 -18.71 -7.97 17.16
N ALA A 85 -18.92 -7.00 16.28
CA ALA A 85 -20.23 -6.55 15.85
C ALA A 85 -20.60 -7.15 14.49
N THR A 86 -21.90 -7.34 14.25
CA THR A 86 -22.41 -7.55 12.90
C THR A 86 -22.43 -6.25 12.13
N TYR A 87 -22.39 -6.32 10.80
CA TYR A 87 -22.50 -5.11 9.98
C TYR A 87 -23.80 -4.33 10.25
N GLU A 88 -24.90 -5.04 10.46
CA GLU A 88 -26.19 -4.42 10.80
C GLU A 88 -26.14 -3.50 12.02
N GLN A 89 -25.30 -3.85 13.00
CA GLN A 89 -25.14 -3.05 14.23
C GLN A 89 -24.35 -1.76 14.02
N ILE A 90 -23.56 -1.66 12.95
CA ILE A 90 -22.64 -0.52 12.72
C ILE A 90 -22.88 0.23 11.41
N LYS A 91 -23.70 -0.29 10.49
CA LYS A 91 -23.89 0.26 9.14
C LYS A 91 -24.36 1.72 9.10
N GLU A 92 -25.10 2.17 10.11
CA GLU A 92 -25.61 3.56 10.18
C GLU A 92 -24.61 4.54 10.82
N SER A 93 -23.42 4.05 11.22
CA SER A 93 -22.38 4.90 11.79
C SER A 93 -21.93 5.96 10.81
N LYS A 94 -21.68 7.17 11.31
CA LYS A 94 -21.30 8.31 10.49
C LYS A 94 -19.83 8.65 10.67
N LEU A 95 -19.17 8.91 9.55
CA LEU A 95 -17.86 9.53 9.51
C LEU A 95 -17.94 11.02 9.86
N LYS A 96 -16.80 11.67 10.10
CA LYS A 96 -16.75 13.08 10.51
C LYS A 96 -17.36 14.06 9.50
N ASN A 97 -17.42 13.68 8.22
CA ASN A 97 -18.06 14.47 7.15
C ASN A 97 -19.55 14.14 6.93
N GLY A 98 -20.12 13.26 7.75
CA GLY A 98 -21.53 12.84 7.65
C GLY A 98 -21.78 11.67 6.70
N GLU A 99 -20.81 11.21 5.94
CA GLU A 99 -20.93 9.97 5.15
C GLU A 99 -21.18 8.77 6.07
N THR A 100 -21.90 7.78 5.57
CA THR A 100 -22.07 6.50 6.25
C THR A 100 -20.80 5.68 6.14
N LEU A 101 -20.50 4.85 7.16
CA LEU A 101 -19.37 3.91 7.15
C LEU A 101 -19.35 3.11 5.84
N PRO A 102 -18.31 3.26 4.99
CA PRO A 102 -18.26 2.53 3.74
C PRO A 102 -17.95 1.04 3.96
N THR A 103 -18.55 0.17 3.17
CA THR A 103 -18.05 -1.19 2.99
C THR A 103 -16.87 -1.18 2.03
N LEU A 104 -16.03 -2.22 2.08
CA LEU A 104 -14.98 -2.42 1.07
C LEU A 104 -15.56 -2.48 -0.35
N GLN A 105 -16.70 -3.15 -0.52
CA GLN A 105 -17.35 -3.22 -1.83
C GLN A 105 -17.66 -1.82 -2.37
N ALA A 106 -18.32 -0.97 -1.58
CA ALA A 106 -18.65 0.39 -1.99
C ALA A 106 -17.39 1.24 -2.29
N TYR A 107 -16.33 1.04 -1.50
CA TYR A 107 -15.05 1.74 -1.69
C TYR A 107 -14.35 1.30 -3.00
N LEU A 108 -14.32 0.01 -3.29
CA LEU A 108 -13.78 -0.53 -4.54
C LEU A 108 -14.63 -0.12 -5.76
N GLU A 109 -15.97 -0.09 -5.64
CA GLU A 109 -16.85 0.38 -6.70
C GLU A 109 -16.59 1.85 -7.08
N GLU A 110 -16.27 2.69 -6.08
CA GLU A 110 -15.86 4.07 -6.32
C GLU A 110 -14.44 4.12 -6.90
N GLY A 111 -13.48 3.40 -6.32
CA GLY A 111 -12.10 3.34 -6.78
C GLY A 111 -11.96 2.88 -8.23
N ARG A 112 -12.79 1.93 -8.66
CA ARG A 112 -12.80 1.42 -10.06
C ARG A 112 -13.10 2.51 -11.11
N LYS A 113 -13.77 3.60 -10.70
CA LYS A 113 -14.04 4.74 -11.60
C LYS A 113 -12.80 5.64 -11.75
N LEU A 114 -11.86 5.55 -10.83
CA LEU A 114 -10.67 6.39 -10.68
C LEU A 114 -9.43 5.64 -11.20
N LYS A 115 -9.39 5.34 -12.50
CA LYS A 115 -8.45 4.39 -13.13
C LYS A 115 -6.97 4.73 -12.97
N ASP A 116 -6.65 6.01 -12.80
CA ASP A 116 -5.26 6.49 -12.66
C ASP A 116 -4.79 6.54 -11.21
N LEU A 117 -5.63 6.13 -10.24
CA LEU A 117 -5.34 6.14 -8.82
C LEU A 117 -5.13 4.70 -8.32
N GLN A 118 -3.96 4.42 -7.72
CA GLN A 118 -3.74 3.15 -7.00
C GLN A 118 -4.51 3.13 -5.68
N LEU A 119 -5.02 1.96 -5.32
CA LEU A 119 -5.69 1.70 -4.06
C LEU A 119 -4.73 0.93 -3.14
N ILE A 120 -4.24 1.59 -2.10
CA ILE A 120 -3.34 0.99 -1.12
C ILE A 120 -4.18 0.54 0.08
N LEU A 121 -4.47 -0.77 0.12
CA LEU A 121 -5.41 -1.38 1.05
C LEU A 121 -4.67 -1.92 2.27
N GLU A 122 -4.85 -1.25 3.43
CA GLU A 122 -4.35 -1.76 4.70
C GLU A 122 -5.34 -2.75 5.33
N ILE A 123 -4.94 -4.01 5.45
CA ILE A 123 -5.67 -4.97 6.28
C ILE A 123 -5.19 -4.83 7.71
N LYS A 124 -6.07 -4.32 8.57
CA LYS A 124 -5.73 -4.06 9.99
C LYS A 124 -5.43 -5.36 10.74
N LYS A 125 -4.37 -5.31 11.56
CA LYS A 125 -3.99 -6.39 12.45
C LYS A 125 -5.11 -6.76 13.41
N ASN A 126 -5.38 -8.04 13.59
CA ASN A 126 -6.30 -8.57 14.60
C ASN A 126 -5.54 -9.50 15.56
N LYS A 127 -6.03 -9.64 16.80
CA LYS A 127 -5.46 -10.58 17.79
C LYS A 127 -5.81 -12.04 17.46
N ASN A 128 -6.89 -12.26 16.72
CA ASN A 128 -7.34 -13.59 16.29
C ASN A 128 -6.81 -13.85 14.86
N LYS A 129 -5.92 -14.83 14.72
CA LYS A 129 -5.34 -15.23 13.44
C LYS A 129 -6.38 -15.79 12.47
N GLU A 130 -7.34 -16.57 12.94
CA GLU A 130 -8.41 -17.10 12.09
C GLU A 130 -9.24 -15.98 11.49
N HIS A 131 -9.44 -14.90 12.26
CA HIS A 131 -10.11 -13.69 11.75
C HIS A 131 -9.28 -12.98 10.68
N GLU A 132 -7.96 -12.87 10.87
CA GLU A 132 -7.06 -12.33 9.84
C GLU A 132 -7.10 -13.15 8.55
N ASP A 133 -7.00 -14.48 8.68
CA ASP A 133 -7.00 -15.41 7.54
C ASP A 133 -8.32 -15.32 6.75
N GLN A 134 -9.45 -15.23 7.46
CA GLN A 134 -10.76 -15.05 6.84
C GLN A 134 -10.88 -13.67 6.17
N ALA A 135 -10.37 -12.62 6.81
CA ALA A 135 -10.35 -11.27 6.23
C ALA A 135 -9.54 -11.24 4.94
N VAL A 136 -8.33 -11.79 4.92
CA VAL A 136 -7.50 -11.89 3.71
C VAL A 136 -8.25 -12.63 2.59
N LYS A 137 -8.83 -13.80 2.90
CA LYS A 137 -9.58 -14.59 1.91
C LYS A 137 -10.74 -13.81 1.31
N THR A 138 -11.52 -13.13 2.16
CA THR A 138 -12.69 -12.35 1.74
C THR A 138 -12.27 -11.15 0.87
N ILE A 139 -11.25 -10.41 1.29
CA ILE A 139 -10.75 -9.22 0.61
C ILE A 139 -10.14 -9.58 -0.75
N VAL A 140 -9.23 -10.55 -0.80
CA VAL A 140 -8.58 -10.98 -2.05
C VAL A 140 -9.62 -11.48 -3.06
N LYS A 141 -10.61 -12.27 -2.58
CA LYS A 141 -11.72 -12.71 -3.43
C LYS A 141 -12.50 -11.52 -4.00
N MET A 142 -12.86 -10.53 -3.17
CA MET A 142 -13.63 -9.36 -3.60
C MET A 142 -12.85 -8.54 -4.64
N VAL A 143 -11.58 -8.25 -4.40
CA VAL A 143 -10.71 -7.52 -5.33
C VAL A 143 -10.63 -8.25 -6.68
N LYS A 144 -10.45 -9.57 -6.65
CA LYS A 144 -10.42 -10.42 -7.84
C LYS A 144 -11.75 -10.46 -8.59
N ASP A 145 -12.87 -10.67 -7.88
CA ASP A 145 -14.21 -10.71 -8.50
C ASP A 145 -14.56 -9.38 -9.17
N MET A 146 -14.00 -8.28 -8.69
CA MET A 146 -14.17 -6.95 -9.27
C MET A 146 -13.14 -6.61 -10.38
N GLY A 147 -12.15 -7.47 -10.62
CA GLY A 147 -11.10 -7.27 -11.62
C GLY A 147 -10.15 -6.11 -11.27
N MET A 148 -9.89 -5.90 -9.97
CA MET A 148 -9.13 -4.74 -9.48
C MET A 148 -7.72 -5.10 -8.98
N GLU A 149 -7.22 -6.30 -9.26
CA GLU A 149 -5.92 -6.78 -8.78
C GLU A 149 -4.75 -5.86 -9.19
N LYS A 150 -4.82 -5.29 -10.40
CA LYS A 150 -3.79 -4.37 -10.91
C LYS A 150 -3.84 -2.97 -10.32
N GLN A 151 -5.01 -2.59 -9.77
CA GLN A 151 -5.23 -1.28 -9.17
C GLN A 151 -5.10 -1.33 -7.65
N THR A 152 -4.88 -2.51 -7.05
CA THR A 152 -4.84 -2.70 -5.60
C THR A 152 -3.48 -3.21 -5.15
N GLU A 153 -2.87 -2.48 -4.22
CA GLU A 153 -1.68 -2.87 -3.45
C GLU A 153 -2.13 -3.17 -2.01
N TYR A 154 -1.47 -4.11 -1.35
CA TYR A 154 -1.80 -4.51 0.01
C TYR A 154 -0.71 -4.13 0.98
N ILE A 155 -1.10 -3.62 2.14
CA ILE A 155 -0.20 -3.34 3.24
C ILE A 155 -0.76 -3.90 4.56
N SER A 156 0.10 -4.26 5.51
CA SER A 156 -0.33 -4.65 6.87
C SER A 156 0.81 -4.60 7.88
N PHE A 157 0.46 -4.25 9.13
CA PHE A 157 1.31 -4.45 10.30
C PHE A 157 1.39 -5.90 10.78
N SER A 158 0.48 -6.77 10.30
CA SER A 158 0.48 -8.18 10.65
C SER A 158 1.32 -8.99 9.69
N LEU A 159 2.38 -9.61 10.21
CA LEU A 159 3.18 -10.55 9.44
C LEU A 159 2.33 -11.71 8.90
N ASN A 160 1.40 -12.22 9.73
CA ASN A 160 0.46 -13.26 9.30
C ASN A 160 -0.38 -12.81 8.09
N VAL A 161 -0.94 -11.61 8.13
CA VAL A 161 -1.72 -11.06 7.00
C VAL A 161 -0.88 -11.00 5.73
N CYS A 162 0.35 -10.46 5.79
CA CYS A 162 1.21 -10.37 4.62
C CYS A 162 1.58 -11.76 4.07
N GLU A 163 1.90 -12.73 4.93
CA GLU A 163 2.18 -14.12 4.51
C GLU A 163 0.95 -14.80 3.90
N GLN A 164 -0.26 -14.57 4.42
CA GLN A 164 -1.49 -15.09 3.83
C GLN A 164 -1.82 -14.40 2.50
N LEU A 165 -1.56 -13.11 2.34
CA LEU A 165 -1.70 -12.39 1.08
C LEU A 165 -0.79 -12.99 -0.01
N VAL A 166 0.50 -13.24 0.29
CA VAL A 166 1.42 -13.91 -0.66
C VAL A 166 0.84 -15.24 -1.13
N LYS A 167 0.32 -16.06 -0.21
CA LYS A 167 -0.31 -17.35 -0.55
C LYS A 167 -1.59 -17.19 -1.37
N ALA A 168 -2.48 -16.29 -0.95
CA ALA A 168 -3.80 -16.11 -1.57
C ALA A 168 -3.71 -15.52 -2.99
N THR A 169 -2.68 -14.72 -3.26
CA THR A 169 -2.44 -14.10 -4.57
C THR A 169 -1.41 -14.85 -5.43
N ASN A 170 -0.82 -15.95 -4.92
CA ASN A 170 0.31 -16.64 -5.53
C ASN A 170 1.49 -15.70 -5.87
N GLY A 171 1.70 -14.68 -5.04
CA GLY A 171 2.73 -13.65 -5.23
C GLY A 171 2.48 -12.71 -6.43
N ALA A 172 1.26 -12.67 -6.98
CA ALA A 172 0.93 -11.85 -8.14
C ALA A 172 0.53 -10.40 -7.80
N SER A 173 0.37 -10.09 -6.51
CA SER A 173 0.00 -8.74 -6.03
C SER A 173 1.16 -8.04 -5.36
N GLU A 174 1.12 -6.72 -5.37
CA GLU A 174 2.03 -5.89 -4.58
C GLU A 174 1.65 -5.98 -3.10
N ILE A 175 2.61 -6.41 -2.27
CA ILE A 175 2.41 -6.64 -0.83
C ILE A 175 3.56 -6.01 -0.07
N PHE A 176 3.24 -5.05 0.81
CA PHE A 176 4.23 -4.35 1.62
C PHE A 176 4.00 -4.63 3.11
N TYR A 177 5.08 -4.97 3.79
CA TYR A 177 5.08 -5.08 5.24
C TYR A 177 5.39 -3.73 5.87
N ILE A 178 4.64 -3.33 6.93
CA ILE A 178 4.70 -1.96 7.43
C ILE A 178 5.14 -1.83 8.90
N ASN A 179 5.45 -2.94 9.59
CA ASN A 179 5.79 -2.91 11.03
C ASN A 179 7.22 -2.44 11.33
N GLY A 180 8.15 -2.52 10.35
CA GLY A 180 9.50 -1.97 10.49
C GLY A 180 10.50 -2.83 11.26
N ASP A 181 10.20 -4.10 11.54
CA ASP A 181 11.02 -5.02 12.34
C ASP A 181 11.65 -6.17 11.51
N LEU A 182 11.56 -6.10 10.19
CA LEU A 182 12.25 -7.01 9.26
C LEU A 182 13.25 -6.23 8.41
N SER A 183 14.44 -6.79 8.23
CA SER A 183 15.38 -6.32 7.22
C SER A 183 14.83 -6.53 5.81
N PRO A 184 15.33 -5.80 4.80
CA PRO A 184 14.92 -6.00 3.40
C PRO A 184 15.11 -7.44 2.91
N GLN A 185 16.18 -8.13 3.31
CA GLN A 185 16.40 -9.53 2.95
C GLN A 185 15.35 -10.45 3.56
N GLU A 186 14.99 -10.24 4.83
CA GLU A 186 13.96 -11.04 5.49
C GLU A 186 12.58 -10.82 4.85
N ALA A 187 12.25 -9.56 4.52
CA ALA A 187 11.02 -9.22 3.79
C ALA A 187 10.98 -9.90 2.41
N LYS A 188 12.09 -9.85 1.66
CA LYS A 188 12.22 -10.52 0.36
C LYS A 188 12.08 -12.03 0.47
N ALA A 189 12.72 -12.64 1.47
CA ALA A 189 12.65 -14.09 1.70
C ALA A 189 11.23 -14.59 2.00
N LYS A 190 10.35 -13.70 2.52
CA LYS A 190 8.93 -13.98 2.75
C LYS A 190 8.04 -13.76 1.52
N GLY A 191 8.61 -13.31 0.40
CA GLY A 191 7.89 -13.08 -0.85
C GLY A 191 7.18 -11.74 -0.92
N PHE A 192 7.51 -10.79 -0.05
CA PHE A 192 6.97 -9.44 -0.13
C PHE A 192 7.57 -8.70 -1.33
N THR A 193 6.82 -7.75 -1.87
CA THR A 193 7.24 -6.93 -3.01
C THR A 193 7.82 -5.59 -2.58
N GLY A 194 7.61 -5.20 -1.32
CA GLY A 194 8.15 -3.97 -0.76
C GLY A 194 8.12 -3.92 0.76
N ILE A 195 8.77 -2.90 1.27
CA ILE A 195 8.70 -2.45 2.66
C ILE A 195 8.11 -1.03 2.68
N ASP A 196 7.22 -0.77 3.62
CA ASP A 196 6.58 0.53 3.81
C ASP A 196 6.68 0.90 5.28
N TYR A 197 7.81 1.51 5.67
CA TYR A 197 8.14 1.69 7.08
C TYR A 197 7.97 3.14 7.55
N ASN A 198 7.77 3.29 8.86
CA ASN A 198 7.85 4.60 9.45
C ASN A 198 9.20 5.24 9.10
N PHE A 199 9.21 6.50 8.66
CA PHE A 199 10.43 7.18 8.23
C PHE A 199 11.56 7.16 9.29
N LYS A 200 11.21 7.04 10.58
CA LYS A 200 12.19 6.90 11.66
C LYS A 200 12.96 5.57 11.64
N VAL A 201 12.39 4.53 11.03
CA VAL A 201 13.09 3.27 10.80
C VAL A 201 14.23 3.50 9.80
N PHE A 202 13.97 4.24 8.74
CA PHE A 202 15.00 4.61 7.76
C PHE A 202 16.01 5.63 8.31
N ASP A 203 15.62 6.48 9.28
CA ASP A 203 16.58 7.29 10.02
C ASP A 203 17.57 6.45 10.86
N GLN A 204 17.12 5.30 11.37
CA GLN A 204 17.94 4.35 12.14
C GLN A 204 18.70 3.38 11.23
N HIS A 205 18.18 3.05 10.08
CA HIS A 205 18.68 2.09 9.10
C HIS A 205 18.68 2.70 7.69
N PRO A 206 19.45 3.77 7.43
CA PRO A 206 19.47 4.42 6.12
C PRO A 206 19.94 3.49 5.00
N GLU A 207 20.76 2.48 5.33
CA GLU A 207 21.24 1.45 4.41
C GLU A 207 20.13 0.53 3.90
N TRP A 208 18.98 0.44 4.58
CA TRP A 208 17.88 -0.44 4.20
C TRP A 208 17.19 0.00 2.90
N VAL A 209 17.24 1.27 2.55
CA VAL A 209 16.67 1.75 1.28
C VAL A 209 17.45 1.14 0.10
N GLU A 210 18.79 1.32 0.09
CA GLU A 210 19.65 0.74 -0.95
C GLU A 210 19.58 -0.78 -0.96
N GLU A 211 19.55 -1.39 0.22
CA GLU A 211 19.47 -2.84 0.38
C GLU A 211 18.15 -3.40 -0.16
N ALA A 212 17.02 -2.73 0.10
CA ALA A 212 15.71 -3.08 -0.46
C ALA A 212 15.75 -3.03 -2.00
N HIS A 213 16.29 -1.97 -2.58
CA HIS A 213 16.43 -1.86 -4.03
C HIS A 213 17.31 -2.97 -4.62
N ARG A 214 18.42 -3.32 -3.95
CA ARG A 214 19.28 -4.45 -4.37
C ARG A 214 18.55 -5.80 -4.32
N CYS A 215 17.61 -5.96 -3.37
CA CYS A 215 16.75 -7.13 -3.29
C CYS A 215 15.58 -7.10 -4.29
N GLY A 216 15.42 -6.02 -5.05
CA GLY A 216 14.27 -5.80 -5.94
C GLY A 216 12.96 -5.57 -5.18
N LEU A 217 13.04 -4.94 -4.01
CA LEU A 217 11.88 -4.46 -3.25
C LEU A 217 11.62 -3.00 -3.56
N LYS A 218 10.35 -2.62 -3.55
CA LYS A 218 9.91 -1.22 -3.49
C LYS A 218 10.02 -0.69 -2.06
N VAL A 219 10.20 0.62 -1.91
CA VAL A 219 10.31 1.27 -0.61
C VAL A 219 9.28 2.40 -0.52
N ASN A 220 8.49 2.39 0.54
CA ASN A 220 7.60 3.47 0.92
C ASN A 220 7.97 3.96 2.34
N ALA A 221 7.66 5.21 2.64
CA ALA A 221 7.86 5.79 3.97
C ALA A 221 6.61 6.51 4.47
N TRP A 222 6.20 6.24 5.72
CA TRP A 222 5.04 6.88 6.36
C TRP A 222 5.40 7.38 7.77
N ALA A 223 4.68 8.32 8.39
CA ALA A 223 3.90 9.32 7.68
C ALA A 223 4.70 10.63 7.62
N THR A 224 5.19 10.95 6.45
CA THR A 224 6.00 12.14 6.21
C THR A 224 5.09 13.32 5.83
N ASN A 225 4.82 14.21 6.79
CA ASN A 225 3.92 15.35 6.59
C ASN A 225 4.65 16.71 6.61
N LYS A 226 5.94 16.72 7.03
CA LYS A 226 6.76 17.91 7.01
C LYS A 226 7.62 17.92 5.77
N GLU A 227 7.82 19.08 5.18
CA GLU A 227 8.62 19.26 3.97
C GLU A 227 10.06 18.74 4.14
N GLU A 228 10.65 18.97 5.31
CA GLU A 228 12.01 18.49 5.66
C GLU A 228 12.09 16.94 5.64
N ASP A 229 11.08 16.25 6.20
CA ASP A 229 11.03 14.79 6.22
C ASP A 229 10.80 14.22 4.82
N LEU A 230 9.91 14.84 4.03
CA LEU A 230 9.66 14.47 2.64
C LEU A 230 10.92 14.58 1.79
N LYS A 231 11.65 15.70 1.92
CA LYS A 231 12.93 15.90 1.21
C LYS A 231 13.95 14.85 1.62
N ARG A 232 14.11 14.61 2.93
CA ARG A 232 15.07 13.63 3.45
C ARG A 232 14.77 12.22 2.94
N MET A 233 13.51 11.76 2.98
CA MET A 233 13.14 10.44 2.46
C MET A 233 13.35 10.33 0.95
N ARG A 234 13.00 11.36 0.19
CA ARG A 234 13.28 11.41 -1.25
C ARG A 234 14.78 11.32 -1.55
N ASP A 235 15.61 12.00 -0.77
CA ASP A 235 17.06 12.06 -0.98
C ASP A 235 17.78 10.75 -0.57
N LEU A 236 17.10 9.89 0.22
CA LEU A 236 17.56 8.53 0.51
C LEU A 236 17.30 7.56 -0.65
N GLY A 237 16.34 7.83 -1.54
CA GLY A 237 15.93 7.00 -2.67
C GLY A 237 14.52 6.50 -2.51
#